data_7ea40016a99c83f9c45fa29690910b87
#
_entry.id   7ea40016a99c83f9c45fa29690910b87
#
_cell.length_a   1.000
_cell.length_b   1.000
_cell.length_c   1.000
_cell.angle_alpha   90.00
_cell.angle_beta   90.00
_cell.angle_gamma   90.00
#
_symmetry.space_group_name_H-M   'P 1'
#
loop_
_entity.id
_entity.type
_entity.pdbx_description
1 polymer ?
#
loop_
_entity_poly.entity_id
_entity_poly.type
_entity_poly.pdbx_seq_one_letter_code
_entity_poly.pdbx_strand_id
1 'polypeptide(L)'
;MITCEYDGFYLVNVYVPNSKNDLSRLNYRYDSWDPDLKDYIISLREKKPVLLCGDLNVAHREIDLANPKINRKSAGFTDQEREGLSNLLAEGFLDTFRHLYPEKTGAYSWWSYRAGARKRNVGWRIDYFIASDDLATSVREATIHSQVEGSDHCPVGLSLSLG
;
A
#
# COMPACT_ATOMS: atom_id res chain seq x y z
N MET A 1 0.21 13.59 -5.09
CA MET A 1 -0.39 13.42 -3.75
C MET A 1 -1.48 14.45 -3.55
N ILE A 2 -2.61 14.05 -2.95
CA ILE A 2 -3.75 14.92 -2.61
C ILE A 2 -4.13 14.63 -1.18
N THR A 3 -4.31 15.67 -0.37
CA THR A 3 -4.79 15.55 1.01
C THR A 3 -6.14 16.21 1.15
N CYS A 4 -7.11 15.46 1.65
CA CYS A 4 -8.45 15.94 1.97
C CYS A 4 -8.62 15.96 3.50
N GLU A 5 -9.10 17.07 4.04
CA GLU A 5 -9.42 17.20 5.46
C GLU A 5 -10.92 16.96 5.68
N TYR A 6 -11.23 16.00 6.53
CA TYR A 6 -12.57 15.74 7.06
C TYR A 6 -12.64 16.13 8.54
N ASP A 7 -13.83 16.23 9.10
CA ASP A 7 -13.99 16.61 10.51
C ASP A 7 -13.25 15.67 11.46
N GLY A 8 -13.27 14.36 11.20
CA GLY A 8 -12.70 13.34 12.07
C GLY A 8 -11.35 12.77 11.64
N PHE A 9 -10.85 13.05 10.42
CA PHE A 9 -9.60 12.48 9.92
C PHE A 9 -9.09 13.20 8.68
N TYR A 10 -7.82 12.96 8.34
CA TYR A 10 -7.25 13.29 7.03
C TYR A 10 -7.26 12.07 6.11
N LEU A 11 -7.66 12.26 4.84
CA LEU A 11 -7.46 11.28 3.78
C LEU A 11 -6.34 11.76 2.86
N VAL A 12 -5.28 10.99 2.75
CA VAL A 12 -4.15 11.25 1.85
C VAL A 12 -4.16 10.22 0.74
N ASN A 13 -4.38 10.66 -0.50
CA ASN A 13 -4.23 9.81 -1.68
C ASN A 13 -2.87 10.06 -2.32
N VAL A 14 -2.10 9.00 -2.54
CA VAL A 14 -0.74 9.09 -3.07
C VAL A 14 -0.50 8.07 -4.17
N TYR A 15 0.31 8.47 -5.16
CA TYR A 15 1.02 7.58 -6.06
C TYR A 15 2.51 7.66 -5.71
N VAL A 16 3.06 6.59 -5.17
CA VAL A 16 4.47 6.52 -4.79
C VAL A 16 5.31 6.21 -6.03
N PRO A 17 6.43 6.91 -6.28
CA PRO A 17 7.25 6.66 -7.44
C PRO A 17 7.73 5.21 -7.55
N ASN A 18 7.56 4.60 -8.71
CA ASN A 18 8.12 3.28 -9.01
C ASN A 18 9.64 3.38 -9.15
N SER A 19 10.38 2.43 -8.59
CA SER A 19 11.85 2.38 -8.62
C SER A 19 12.45 2.06 -10.00
N LYS A 20 11.61 1.72 -11.00
CA LYS A 20 11.95 1.20 -12.33
C LYS A 20 12.60 -0.19 -12.31
N ASN A 21 12.56 -0.89 -13.43
CA ASN A 21 13.14 -2.24 -13.54
C ASN A 21 14.65 -2.28 -13.31
N ASP A 22 15.36 -1.19 -13.67
CA ASP A 22 16.79 -1.02 -13.48
C ASP A 22 17.15 -0.47 -12.08
N LEU A 23 16.15 -0.24 -11.24
CA LEU A 23 16.26 0.32 -9.89
C LEU A 23 16.90 1.72 -9.84
N SER A 24 16.93 2.44 -10.97
CA SER A 24 17.60 3.75 -11.06
C SER A 24 16.96 4.84 -10.18
N ARG A 25 15.74 4.61 -9.67
CA ARG A 25 15.05 5.50 -8.72
C ARG A 25 14.99 4.97 -7.28
N LEU A 26 15.62 3.81 -7.00
CA LEU A 26 15.52 3.19 -5.68
C LEU A 26 16.09 4.08 -4.58
N ASN A 27 17.27 4.66 -4.80
CA ASN A 27 17.86 5.58 -3.81
C ASN A 27 16.98 6.82 -3.58
N TYR A 28 16.47 7.43 -4.65
CA TYR A 28 15.53 8.57 -4.50
C TYR A 28 14.32 8.20 -3.66
N ARG A 29 13.75 7.01 -3.90
CA ARG A 29 12.62 6.52 -3.14
C ARG A 29 12.98 6.30 -1.67
N TYR A 30 14.05 5.55 -1.41
CA TYR A 30 14.45 5.14 -0.06
C TYR A 30 15.02 6.28 0.78
N ASP A 31 15.88 7.13 0.17
CA ASP A 31 16.61 8.18 0.89
C ASP A 31 15.82 9.51 1.01
N SER A 32 14.77 9.70 0.19
CA SER A 32 14.05 10.97 0.14
C SER A 32 12.53 10.78 0.21
N TRP A 33 11.93 10.11 -0.79
CA TRP A 33 10.47 10.06 -0.92
C TRP A 33 9.77 9.37 0.26
N ASP A 34 10.21 8.16 0.63
CA ASP A 34 9.57 7.39 1.70
C ASP A 34 9.74 8.08 3.08
N PRO A 35 10.92 8.63 3.45
CA PRO A 35 11.06 9.46 4.64
C PRO A 35 10.18 10.72 4.63
N ASP A 36 10.18 11.49 3.53
CA ASP A 36 9.39 12.73 3.43
C ASP A 36 7.88 12.44 3.52
N LEU A 37 7.40 11.36 2.88
CA LEU A 37 6.02 10.93 2.99
C LEU A 37 5.68 10.53 4.44
N LYS A 38 6.53 9.76 5.10
CA LYS A 38 6.36 9.36 6.49
C LYS A 38 6.26 10.58 7.41
N ASP A 39 7.19 11.51 7.30
CA ASP A 39 7.22 12.72 8.15
C ASP A 39 5.98 13.60 7.92
N TYR A 40 5.54 13.71 6.65
CA TYR A 40 4.30 14.42 6.33
C TYR A 40 3.07 13.76 6.97
N ILE A 41 2.94 12.44 6.86
CA ILE A 41 1.83 11.68 7.44
C ILE A 41 1.81 11.80 8.97
N ILE A 42 2.98 11.73 9.62
CA ILE A 42 3.12 11.93 11.07
C ILE A 42 2.67 13.33 11.46
N SER A 43 3.08 14.37 10.73
CA SER A 43 2.68 15.76 11.02
C SER A 43 1.17 16.02 10.93
N LEU A 44 0.47 15.27 10.05
CA LEU A 44 -0.99 15.30 10.00
C LEU A 44 -1.61 14.58 11.20
N ARG A 45 -1.05 13.41 11.56
CA ARG A 45 -1.54 12.60 12.67
C ARG A 45 -1.46 13.32 14.02
N GLU A 46 -0.52 14.24 14.21
CA GLU A 46 -0.47 15.10 15.42
C GLU A 46 -1.76 15.92 15.63
N LYS A 47 -2.56 16.11 14.60
CA LYS A 47 -3.78 16.91 14.62
C LYS A 47 -5.05 16.07 14.62
N LYS A 48 -5.11 15.06 13.74
CA LYS A 48 -6.25 14.15 13.55
C LYS A 48 -5.76 12.78 13.07
N PRO A 49 -6.53 11.71 13.27
CA PRO A 49 -6.28 10.42 12.61
C PRO A 49 -6.06 10.56 11.11
N VAL A 50 -5.22 9.69 10.53
CA VAL A 50 -4.87 9.74 9.11
C VAL A 50 -5.22 8.42 8.44
N LEU A 51 -5.78 8.53 7.25
CA LEU A 51 -5.98 7.45 6.30
C LEU A 51 -5.18 7.75 5.04
N LEU A 52 -4.16 6.95 4.78
CA LEU A 52 -3.35 7.00 3.55
C LEU A 52 -3.87 5.93 2.58
N CYS A 53 -4.10 6.28 1.32
CA CYS A 53 -4.48 5.32 0.29
C CYS A 53 -3.77 5.58 -1.03
N GLY A 54 -3.75 4.58 -1.89
CA GLY A 54 -3.24 4.65 -3.25
C GLY A 54 -2.25 3.57 -3.59
N ASP A 55 -1.60 3.72 -4.75
CA ASP A 55 -0.53 2.84 -5.21
C ASP A 55 0.79 3.21 -4.51
N LEU A 56 1.22 2.36 -3.57
CA LEU A 56 2.48 2.53 -2.86
C LEU A 56 3.67 1.91 -3.60
N ASN A 57 3.44 1.28 -4.76
CA ASN A 57 4.46 0.64 -5.58
C ASN A 57 5.39 -0.30 -4.76
N VAL A 58 4.83 -1.00 -3.76
CA VAL A 58 5.53 -2.00 -2.95
C VAL A 58 4.61 -3.10 -2.48
N ALA A 59 5.00 -4.36 -2.66
CA ALA A 59 4.44 -5.50 -1.94
C ALA A 59 5.21 -5.64 -0.62
N HIS A 60 4.54 -5.48 0.51
CA HIS A 60 5.22 -5.37 1.81
C HIS A 60 5.82 -6.70 2.27
N ARG A 61 5.03 -7.76 2.26
CA ARG A 61 5.40 -9.09 2.76
C ARG A 61 5.44 -10.11 1.61
N GLU A 62 6.07 -11.26 1.83
CA GLU A 62 6.11 -12.35 0.85
C GLU A 62 4.71 -12.86 0.45
N ILE A 63 3.74 -12.74 1.33
CA ILE A 63 2.33 -13.08 1.06
C ILE A 63 1.63 -12.07 0.12
N ASP A 64 2.23 -10.90 -0.09
CA ASP A 64 1.64 -9.80 -0.88
C ASP A 64 1.96 -9.88 -2.37
N LEU A 65 2.70 -10.89 -2.80
CA LEU A 65 2.96 -11.11 -4.22
C LEU A 65 3.08 -12.59 -4.57
N ALA A 66 2.84 -12.89 -5.84
CA ALA A 66 3.18 -14.19 -6.40
C ALA A 66 4.70 -14.32 -6.61
N ASN A 67 5.24 -15.52 -6.35
CA ASN A 67 6.65 -15.85 -6.58
C ASN A 67 7.66 -14.92 -5.86
N PRO A 68 7.58 -14.72 -4.54
CA PRO A 68 8.41 -13.77 -3.81
C PRO A 68 9.92 -14.07 -3.95
N LYS A 69 10.32 -15.34 -3.99
CA LYS A 69 11.73 -15.75 -4.04
C LYS A 69 12.49 -15.20 -5.24
N ILE A 70 11.86 -15.16 -6.41
CA ILE A 70 12.50 -14.67 -7.64
C ILE A 70 12.40 -13.16 -7.80
N ASN A 71 11.56 -12.49 -7.01
CA ASN A 71 11.29 -11.05 -7.10
C ASN A 71 12.02 -10.20 -6.04
N ARG A 72 12.85 -10.77 -5.18
CA ARG A 72 13.52 -10.04 -4.08
C ARG A 72 14.38 -8.84 -4.51
N LYS A 73 14.78 -8.79 -5.77
CA LYS A 73 15.55 -7.68 -6.35
C LYS A 73 14.76 -6.93 -7.42
N SER A 74 13.46 -7.16 -7.52
CA SER A 74 12.59 -6.46 -8.46
C SER A 74 12.06 -5.18 -7.84
N ALA A 75 11.86 -4.14 -8.67
CA ALA A 75 11.14 -2.94 -8.26
C ALA A 75 9.79 -3.31 -7.65
N GLY A 76 9.44 -2.70 -6.53
CA GLY A 76 8.24 -3.02 -5.76
C GLY A 76 8.41 -4.15 -4.74
N PHE A 77 9.59 -4.82 -4.68
CA PHE A 77 9.85 -5.85 -3.66
C PHE A 77 11.31 -5.91 -3.20
N THR A 78 12.08 -4.86 -3.40
CA THR A 78 13.42 -4.72 -2.80
C THR A 78 13.32 -4.61 -1.28
N ASP A 79 14.38 -4.96 -0.58
CA ASP A 79 14.41 -4.86 0.88
C ASP A 79 14.23 -3.40 1.33
N GLN A 80 14.79 -2.42 0.61
CA GLN A 80 14.66 -1.00 0.88
C GLN A 80 13.21 -0.50 0.74
N GLU A 81 12.51 -0.87 -0.34
CA GLU A 81 11.10 -0.47 -0.52
C GLU A 81 10.20 -1.04 0.58
N ARG A 82 10.43 -2.29 0.95
CA ARG A 82 9.69 -2.95 2.03
C ARG A 82 10.00 -2.34 3.40
N GLU A 83 11.26 -1.97 3.64
CA GLU A 83 11.69 -1.28 4.86
C GLU A 83 11.04 0.10 4.96
N GLY A 84 10.95 0.87 3.87
CA GLY A 84 10.25 2.15 3.83
C GLY A 84 8.81 2.03 4.33
N LEU A 85 8.04 1.05 3.84
CA LEU A 85 6.69 0.81 4.34
C LEU A 85 6.68 0.28 5.78
N SER A 86 7.63 -0.59 6.16
CA SER A 86 7.76 -1.05 7.55
C SER A 86 8.00 0.10 8.52
N ASN A 87 8.84 1.06 8.14
CA ASN A 87 9.15 2.24 8.94
C ASN A 87 7.92 3.13 9.14
N LEU A 88 7.07 3.28 8.10
CA LEU A 88 5.80 4.00 8.25
C LEU A 88 4.86 3.26 9.22
N LEU A 89 4.71 1.94 9.07
CA LEU A 89 3.83 1.15 9.94
C LEU A 89 4.31 1.16 11.40
N ALA A 90 5.61 1.20 11.64
CA ALA A 90 6.20 1.25 12.99
C ALA A 90 5.85 2.54 13.75
N GLU A 91 5.47 3.61 13.05
CA GLU A 91 5.04 4.89 13.65
C GLU A 91 3.57 4.88 14.12
N GLY A 92 2.99 3.70 14.35
CA GLY A 92 1.61 3.55 14.82
C GLY A 92 0.59 3.62 13.69
N PHE A 93 0.92 3.01 12.56
CA PHE A 93 0.01 2.81 11.44
C PHE A 93 -0.21 1.33 11.17
N LEU A 94 -1.32 0.99 10.55
CA LEU A 94 -1.67 -0.38 10.20
C LEU A 94 -2.10 -0.49 8.72
N ASP A 95 -1.71 -1.59 8.10
CA ASP A 95 -2.25 -2.04 6.83
C ASP A 95 -3.65 -2.62 7.09
N THR A 96 -4.70 -1.91 6.68
CA THR A 96 -6.08 -2.27 7.01
C THR A 96 -6.49 -3.63 6.46
N PHE A 97 -5.98 -4.02 5.28
CA PHE A 97 -6.24 -5.33 4.71
C PHE A 97 -5.56 -6.43 5.54
N ARG A 98 -4.30 -6.26 5.91
CA ARG A 98 -3.56 -7.24 6.73
C ARG A 98 -4.03 -7.26 8.18
N HIS A 99 -4.58 -6.17 8.68
CA HIS A 99 -5.24 -6.12 9.99
C HIS A 99 -6.45 -7.08 10.04
N LEU A 100 -7.29 -7.07 9.02
CA LEU A 100 -8.47 -7.93 8.95
C LEU A 100 -8.16 -9.34 8.43
N TYR A 101 -7.20 -9.48 7.52
CA TYR A 101 -6.90 -10.72 6.83
C TYR A 101 -5.39 -11.03 6.84
N PRO A 102 -4.79 -11.30 8.03
CA PRO A 102 -3.34 -11.41 8.20
C PRO A 102 -2.70 -12.50 7.35
N GLU A 103 -3.43 -13.61 7.10
CA GLU A 103 -2.91 -14.80 6.41
C GLU A 103 -3.58 -15.06 5.04
N LYS A 104 -4.39 -14.13 4.53
CA LYS A 104 -5.08 -14.32 3.24
C LYS A 104 -4.09 -14.25 2.08
N THR A 105 -3.86 -15.37 1.43
CA THR A 105 -3.01 -15.51 0.23
C THR A 105 -3.74 -15.17 -1.06
N GLY A 106 -3.00 -14.89 -2.14
CA GLY A 106 -3.57 -14.69 -3.48
C GLY A 106 -4.44 -13.42 -3.61
N ALA A 107 -4.34 -12.51 -2.67
CA ALA A 107 -5.06 -11.25 -2.65
C ALA A 107 -4.17 -10.15 -3.26
N TYR A 108 -4.36 -9.86 -4.53
CA TYR A 108 -3.53 -8.94 -5.29
C TYR A 108 -4.38 -7.82 -5.90
N SER A 109 -3.75 -6.67 -6.09
CA SER A 109 -4.38 -5.48 -6.67
C SER A 109 -3.83 -5.09 -8.04
N TRP A 110 -2.69 -5.66 -8.42
CA TRP A 110 -2.02 -5.40 -9.70
C TRP A 110 -1.53 -6.69 -10.36
N TRP A 111 -1.61 -6.74 -11.70
CA TRP A 111 -1.10 -7.84 -12.53
C TRP A 111 -0.48 -7.29 -13.82
N SER A 112 0.72 -7.77 -14.15
CA SER A 112 1.31 -7.45 -15.45
C SER A 112 0.38 -7.85 -16.60
N TYR A 113 0.32 -7.03 -17.66
CA TYR A 113 -0.37 -7.38 -18.90
C TYR A 113 0.25 -8.61 -19.62
N ARG A 114 1.47 -9.00 -19.24
CA ARG A 114 2.20 -10.07 -19.91
C ARG A 114 1.71 -11.46 -19.51
N ALA A 115 1.74 -12.38 -20.49
CA ALA A 115 1.54 -13.81 -20.28
C ALA A 115 0.23 -14.18 -19.54
N GLY A 116 -0.82 -13.37 -19.62
CA GLY A 116 -2.08 -13.64 -18.94
C GLY A 116 -1.96 -13.71 -17.41
N ALA A 117 -1.11 -12.88 -16.83
CA ALA A 117 -0.80 -12.91 -15.41
C ALA A 117 -2.06 -12.80 -14.53
N ARG A 118 -3.03 -11.94 -14.89
CA ARG A 118 -4.28 -11.76 -14.14
C ARG A 118 -5.14 -13.04 -14.15
N LYS A 119 -5.27 -13.71 -15.29
CA LYS A 119 -6.04 -14.97 -15.40
C LYS A 119 -5.45 -16.10 -14.55
N ARG A 120 -4.12 -16.09 -14.36
CA ARG A 120 -3.40 -17.07 -13.53
C ARG A 120 -3.23 -16.60 -12.08
N ASN A 121 -3.73 -15.42 -11.74
CA ASN A 121 -3.54 -14.74 -10.47
C ASN A 121 -2.05 -14.63 -10.06
N VAL A 122 -1.17 -14.31 -11.01
CA VAL A 122 0.24 -14.02 -10.75
C VAL A 122 0.37 -12.50 -10.59
N GLY A 123 0.00 -12.02 -9.42
CA GLY A 123 -0.16 -10.59 -9.12
C GLY A 123 0.61 -10.13 -7.89
N TRP A 124 0.45 -8.86 -7.60
CA TRP A 124 1.05 -8.15 -6.48
C TRP A 124 -0.01 -7.28 -5.79
N ARG A 125 0.05 -7.17 -4.47
CA ARG A 125 -0.75 -6.21 -3.70
C ARG A 125 0.11 -4.99 -3.43
N ILE A 126 -0.12 -3.94 -4.18
CA ILE A 126 0.65 -2.69 -4.13
C ILE A 126 -0.21 -1.46 -3.90
N ASP A 127 -1.54 -1.62 -3.93
CA ASP A 127 -2.53 -0.61 -3.60
C ASP A 127 -3.04 -0.86 -2.18
N TYR A 128 -3.09 0.20 -1.37
CA TYR A 128 -3.32 0.09 0.06
C TYR A 128 -4.33 1.10 0.57
N PHE A 129 -4.92 0.75 1.73
CA PHE A 129 -5.38 1.67 2.74
C PHE A 129 -4.55 1.43 4.01
N ILE A 130 -3.78 2.43 4.40
CA ILE A 130 -2.99 2.46 5.65
C ILE A 130 -3.68 3.44 6.58
N ALA A 131 -4.03 3.01 7.78
CA ALA A 131 -4.72 3.85 8.77
C ALA A 131 -3.82 4.07 9.99
N SER A 132 -3.90 5.24 10.60
CA SER A 132 -3.37 5.41 11.96
C SER A 132 -4.10 4.47 12.93
N ASP A 133 -3.41 3.96 13.92
CA ASP A 133 -3.94 2.97 14.88
C ASP A 133 -5.16 3.49 15.67
N ASP A 134 -5.32 4.80 15.80
CA ASP A 134 -6.53 5.44 16.33
C ASP A 134 -7.81 5.03 15.57
N LEU A 135 -7.69 4.68 14.30
CA LEU A 135 -8.79 4.20 13.45
C LEU A 135 -8.96 2.68 13.45
N ALA A 136 -8.09 1.93 14.14
CA ALA A 136 -8.09 0.45 14.08
C ALA A 136 -9.46 -0.16 14.42
N THR A 137 -10.10 0.34 15.47
CA THR A 137 -11.43 -0.13 15.89
C THR A 137 -12.58 0.34 14.98
N SER A 138 -12.32 1.31 14.13
CA SER A 138 -13.29 1.82 13.14
C SER A 138 -13.26 1.03 11.83
N VAL A 139 -12.21 0.28 11.55
CA VAL A 139 -12.08 -0.52 10.33
C VAL A 139 -13.10 -1.67 10.34
N ARG A 140 -13.99 -1.70 9.35
CA ARG A 140 -15.04 -2.74 9.22
C ARG A 140 -14.77 -3.72 8.10
N GLU A 141 -14.33 -3.21 6.96
CA GLU A 141 -14.09 -4.02 5.78
C GLU A 141 -12.95 -3.43 4.95
N ALA A 142 -12.09 -4.30 4.43
CA ALA A 142 -11.09 -3.96 3.44
C ALA A 142 -11.22 -4.91 2.24
N THR A 143 -11.46 -4.36 1.05
CA THR A 143 -11.79 -5.14 -0.15
C THR A 143 -10.76 -4.95 -1.26
N ILE A 144 -10.61 -5.99 -2.08
CA ILE A 144 -9.86 -5.96 -3.33
C ILE A 144 -10.81 -6.47 -4.42
N HIS A 145 -11.18 -5.60 -5.35
CA HIS A 145 -12.18 -5.90 -6.39
C HIS A 145 -11.52 -6.50 -7.64
N SER A 146 -10.88 -7.66 -7.49
CA SER A 146 -10.06 -8.30 -8.52
C SER A 146 -10.79 -8.62 -9.83
N GLN A 147 -12.13 -8.70 -9.79
CA GLN A 147 -12.99 -8.92 -10.95
C GLN A 147 -13.28 -7.65 -11.77
N VAL A 148 -12.96 -6.45 -11.25
CA VAL A 148 -13.14 -5.19 -11.98
C VAL A 148 -11.98 -5.04 -12.98
N GLU A 149 -12.32 -5.03 -14.26
CA GLU A 149 -11.38 -4.93 -15.38
C GLU A 149 -11.28 -3.50 -15.92
N GLY A 150 -10.37 -3.27 -16.86
CA GLY A 150 -10.14 -1.96 -17.52
C GLY A 150 -8.77 -1.35 -17.21
N SER A 151 -8.02 -1.92 -16.26
CA SER A 151 -6.65 -1.54 -15.89
C SER A 151 -5.85 -2.77 -15.52
N ASP A 152 -4.53 -2.66 -15.43
CA ASP A 152 -3.65 -3.65 -14.81
C ASP A 152 -3.74 -3.63 -13.27
N HIS A 153 -4.34 -2.60 -12.68
CA HIS A 153 -4.80 -2.60 -11.31
C HIS A 153 -6.29 -2.95 -11.21
N CYS A 154 -6.73 -3.30 -10.01
CA CYS A 154 -8.14 -3.30 -9.65
C CYS A 154 -8.38 -2.33 -8.48
N PRO A 155 -9.63 -1.85 -8.30
CA PRO A 155 -9.96 -1.02 -7.15
C PRO A 155 -9.75 -1.75 -5.84
N VAL A 156 -9.30 -1.03 -4.84
CA VAL A 156 -9.32 -1.43 -3.44
C VAL A 156 -10.32 -0.54 -2.68
N GLY A 157 -10.95 -1.08 -1.64
CA GLY A 157 -11.96 -0.37 -0.88
C GLY A 157 -11.79 -0.54 0.62
N LEU A 158 -12.22 0.46 1.38
CA LEU A 158 -12.24 0.45 2.83
C LEU A 158 -13.58 0.97 3.33
N SER A 159 -14.17 0.26 4.30
CA SER A 159 -15.34 0.74 5.05
C SER A 159 -14.93 1.04 6.48
N LEU A 160 -15.24 2.25 6.95
CA LEU A 160 -15.04 2.71 8.32
C LEU A 160 -16.39 2.98 8.98
N SER A 161 -16.51 2.66 10.28
CA SER A 161 -17.60 3.12 11.15
C SER A 161 -17.03 4.22 12.03
N LEU A 162 -17.23 5.45 11.60
CA LEU A 162 -16.89 6.63 12.40
C LEU A 162 -18.07 6.91 13.34
N GLY A 163 -17.80 6.96 14.63
CA GLY A 163 -18.79 7.27 15.67
C GLY A 163 -19.34 8.68 15.56
#